data_0c4625f4ab253e9202c53bac999ec525
#
_entry.id   0c4625f4ab253e9202c53bac999ec525
#
_cell.length_a   1.000
_cell.length_b   1.000
_cell.length_c   1.000
_cell.angle_alpha   90.00
_cell.angle_beta   90.00
_cell.angle_gamma   90.00
#
_symmetry.space_group_name_H-M   'P 1'
#
loop_
_entity.id
_entity.type
_entity.pdbx_description
1 polymer ?
#
loop_
_entity_poly.entity_id
_entity_poly.type
_entity_poly.pdbx_seq_one_letter_code
_entity_poly.pdbx_strand_id
1 'polypeptide(L)'
;MDGHELWLSQCANMGYKPEARLYAEGTRTSQDAADQLGCDVAHIAKSIVFAGQDGAVVVITSGANRVERKRKLKRLLGYKPSMTDAEYIIENTGYAPGGVPPFGHTKPCTVLIDEDLLQYDLVWGAAGTAQTVFPITPDELVSLSGAVVADVKQ
;
A
#
# COMPACT_ATOMS: atom_id res chain seq x y z
N MET A 1 14.13 6.10 14.69
CA MET A 1 12.83 5.42 14.50
C MET A 1 12.85 4.78 13.11
N ASP A 2 12.66 3.47 13.02
CA ASP A 2 12.55 2.82 11.72
C ASP A 2 11.16 3.00 11.11
N GLY A 3 10.94 2.52 9.89
CA GLY A 3 9.66 2.68 9.21
C GLY A 3 8.50 2.02 9.93
N HIS A 4 8.74 0.89 10.58
CA HIS A 4 7.68 0.19 11.33
C HIS A 4 7.28 0.98 12.57
N GLU A 5 8.23 1.49 13.33
CA GLU A 5 7.97 2.33 14.50
C GLU A 5 7.21 3.62 14.10
N LEU A 6 7.62 4.24 13.00
CA LEU A 6 6.93 5.40 12.45
C LEU A 6 5.48 5.06 12.12
N TRP A 7 5.25 3.94 11.43
CA TRP A 7 3.90 3.51 11.07
C TRP A 7 3.03 3.22 12.28
N LEU A 8 3.57 2.56 13.31
CA LEU A 8 2.84 2.32 14.55
C LEU A 8 2.42 3.63 15.22
N SER A 9 3.30 4.63 15.19
CA SER A 9 2.99 5.97 15.71
C SER A 9 1.86 6.63 14.91
N GLN A 10 1.90 6.52 13.58
CA GLN A 10 0.84 7.05 12.71
C GLN A 10 -0.50 6.33 12.96
N CYS A 11 -0.47 5.01 13.13
CA CYS A 11 -1.66 4.21 13.47
C CYS A 11 -2.26 4.65 14.81
N ALA A 12 -1.42 4.89 15.80
CA ALA A 12 -1.88 5.37 17.10
C ALA A 12 -2.60 6.71 16.98
N ASN A 13 -2.08 7.62 16.16
CA ASN A 13 -2.72 8.91 15.88
C ASN A 13 -4.08 8.76 15.19
N MET A 14 -4.26 7.66 14.43
CA MET A 14 -5.52 7.35 13.75
C MET A 14 -6.49 6.54 14.61
N GLY A 15 -6.08 6.17 15.82
CA GLY A 15 -6.89 5.33 16.70
C GLY A 15 -6.94 3.87 16.26
N TYR A 16 -5.97 3.42 15.48
CA TYR A 16 -5.89 2.04 14.98
C TYR A 16 -4.74 1.28 15.62
N LYS A 17 -5.02 0.07 16.11
CA LYS A 17 -4.02 -0.82 16.71
C LYS A 17 -3.84 -2.05 15.81
N PRO A 18 -2.78 -2.10 14.99
CA PRO A 18 -2.56 -3.21 14.06
C PRO A 18 -2.04 -4.48 14.76
N GLU A 19 -2.27 -5.62 14.12
CA GLU A 19 -1.69 -6.91 14.50
C GLU A 19 -0.49 -7.20 13.58
N ALA A 20 0.55 -6.38 13.66
CA ALA A 20 1.70 -6.49 12.78
C ALA A 20 2.54 -7.72 13.07
N ARG A 21 3.13 -8.30 12.01
CA ARG A 21 4.05 -9.43 12.09
C ARG A 21 5.39 -9.06 11.47
N LEU A 22 6.47 -9.51 12.11
CA LEU A 22 7.84 -9.31 11.65
C LEU A 22 8.37 -10.62 11.07
N TYR A 23 9.02 -10.54 9.91
CA TYR A 23 9.72 -11.66 9.33
C TYR A 23 11.21 -11.60 9.63
N ALA A 24 11.83 -12.77 9.83
CA ALA A 24 13.29 -12.87 10.04
C ALA A 24 14.04 -12.50 8.77
N GLU A 25 13.49 -12.80 7.61
CA GLU A 25 14.04 -12.45 6.30
C GLU A 25 13.11 -11.49 5.58
N GLY A 26 13.70 -10.51 4.88
CA GLY A 26 12.93 -9.55 4.13
C GLY A 26 12.16 -10.18 2.98
N THR A 27 11.00 -9.61 2.68
CA THR A 27 10.21 -10.02 1.53
C THR A 27 10.52 -9.08 0.36
N ARG A 28 11.00 -9.65 -0.76
CA ARG A 28 11.34 -8.86 -1.96
C ARG A 28 10.16 -8.64 -2.87
N THR A 29 9.24 -9.62 -2.90
CA THR A 29 8.09 -9.61 -3.78
C THR A 29 6.82 -9.94 -3.01
N SER A 30 5.67 -9.66 -3.61
CA SER A 30 4.38 -10.07 -3.06
C SER A 30 4.28 -11.59 -2.93
N GLN A 31 4.89 -12.33 -3.86
CA GLN A 31 4.91 -13.80 -3.80
C GLN A 31 5.71 -14.29 -2.58
N ASP A 32 6.85 -13.67 -2.29
CA ASP A 32 7.64 -14.01 -1.10
C ASP A 32 6.82 -13.79 0.18
N ALA A 33 6.11 -12.68 0.27
CA ALA A 33 5.25 -12.38 1.41
C ALA A 33 4.12 -13.42 1.53
N ALA A 34 3.46 -13.75 0.43
CA ALA A 34 2.39 -14.74 0.40
C ALA A 34 2.88 -16.12 0.85
N ASP A 35 4.06 -16.53 0.38
CA ASP A 35 4.66 -17.82 0.73
C ASP A 35 4.92 -17.91 2.24
N GLN A 36 5.46 -16.84 2.84
CA GLN A 36 5.72 -16.79 4.28
C GLN A 36 4.44 -16.74 5.12
N LEU A 37 3.40 -16.10 4.61
CA LEU A 37 2.10 -16.01 5.30
C LEU A 37 1.23 -17.24 5.08
N GLY A 38 1.57 -18.09 4.09
CA GLY A 38 0.75 -19.23 3.74
C GLY A 38 -0.56 -18.86 3.04
N CYS A 39 -0.59 -17.76 2.31
CA CYS A 39 -1.77 -17.30 1.58
C CYS A 39 -1.47 -17.15 0.09
N ASP A 40 -2.51 -16.92 -0.71
CA ASP A 40 -2.37 -16.64 -2.14
C ASP A 40 -1.84 -15.20 -2.32
N VAL A 41 -1.00 -15.00 -3.34
CA VAL A 41 -0.43 -13.67 -3.63
C VAL A 41 -1.51 -12.61 -3.90
N ALA A 42 -2.68 -13.01 -4.36
CA ALA A 42 -3.80 -12.09 -4.58
C ALA A 42 -4.27 -11.38 -3.30
N HIS A 43 -4.01 -11.96 -2.12
CA HIS A 43 -4.36 -11.38 -0.82
C HIS A 43 -3.35 -10.37 -0.31
N ILE A 44 -2.25 -10.15 -1.02
CA ILE A 44 -1.27 -9.13 -0.67
C ILE A 44 -1.73 -7.80 -1.23
N ALA A 45 -1.92 -6.83 -0.34
CA ALA A 45 -2.26 -5.45 -0.69
C ALA A 45 -0.97 -4.66 -0.82
N LYS A 46 -0.49 -4.52 -2.06
CA LYS A 46 0.79 -3.90 -2.38
C LYS A 46 0.58 -2.42 -2.69
N SER A 47 1.34 -1.54 -2.05
CA SER A 47 1.26 -0.09 -2.29
C SER A 47 2.29 0.33 -3.34
N ILE A 48 1.81 0.76 -4.51
CA ILE A 48 2.62 1.28 -5.60
C ILE A 48 2.50 2.80 -5.59
N VAL A 49 3.63 3.50 -5.61
CA VAL A 49 3.67 4.95 -5.50
C VAL A 49 4.03 5.60 -6.83
N PHE A 50 3.24 6.59 -7.22
CA PHE A 50 3.49 7.43 -8.39
C PHE A 50 3.58 8.89 -7.97
N ALA A 51 4.23 9.71 -8.79
CA ALA A 51 4.27 11.15 -8.58
C ALA A 51 3.02 11.78 -9.18
N GLY A 52 2.24 12.46 -8.35
CA GLY A 52 1.04 13.17 -8.75
C GLY A 52 1.25 14.68 -8.86
N GLN A 53 0.20 15.42 -9.18
CA GLN A 53 0.24 16.88 -9.29
C GLN A 53 0.33 17.56 -7.91
N ASP A 54 -0.31 16.98 -6.91
CA ASP A 54 -0.39 17.56 -5.56
C ASP A 54 0.22 16.64 -4.51
N GLY A 55 1.25 15.88 -4.87
CA GLY A 55 1.89 14.92 -3.99
C GLY A 55 1.81 13.51 -4.52
N ALA A 56 2.16 12.54 -3.69
CA ALA A 56 2.19 11.14 -4.11
C ALA A 56 0.78 10.58 -4.37
N VAL A 57 0.70 9.69 -5.36
CA VAL A 57 -0.47 8.85 -5.61
C VAL A 57 -0.09 7.43 -5.20
N VAL A 58 -0.79 6.90 -4.20
CA VAL A 58 -0.57 5.53 -3.71
C VAL A 58 -1.68 4.65 -4.23
N VAL A 59 -1.32 3.63 -4.99
CA VAL A 59 -2.28 2.66 -5.53
C VAL A 59 -2.10 1.35 -4.78
N ILE A 60 -3.11 0.97 -4.02
CA ILE A 60 -3.14 -0.30 -3.28
C ILE A 60 -3.67 -1.37 -4.23
N THR A 61 -2.80 -2.22 -4.71
CA THR A 61 -3.15 -3.25 -5.71
C THR A 61 -2.99 -4.65 -5.14
N SER A 62 -3.79 -5.60 -5.64
CA SER A 62 -3.56 -7.01 -5.35
C SER A 62 -2.19 -7.43 -5.88
N GLY A 63 -1.47 -8.24 -5.11
CA GLY A 63 -0.18 -8.78 -5.53
C GLY A 63 -0.24 -9.64 -6.80
N ALA A 64 -1.43 -10.10 -7.18
CA ALA A 64 -1.64 -10.84 -8.43
C ALA A 64 -1.85 -9.91 -9.65
N ASN A 65 -2.03 -8.62 -9.43
CA ASN A 65 -2.35 -7.66 -10.48
C ASN A 65 -1.20 -6.69 -10.73
N ARG A 66 -1.24 -6.03 -11.89
CA ARG A 66 -0.36 -4.91 -12.24
C ARG A 66 -1.19 -3.68 -12.49
N VAL A 67 -0.71 -2.53 -12.02
CA VAL A 67 -1.39 -1.25 -12.18
C VAL A 67 -1.28 -0.78 -13.64
N GLU A 68 -2.41 -0.35 -14.20
CA GLU A 68 -2.47 0.27 -15.51
C GLU A 68 -2.43 1.80 -15.35
N ARG A 69 -1.25 2.38 -15.52
CA ARG A 69 -1.00 3.81 -15.26
C ARG A 69 -1.49 4.74 -16.36
N LYS A 70 -1.30 4.33 -17.62
CA LYS A 70 -1.42 5.26 -18.77
C LYS A 70 -2.86 5.62 -19.11
N ARG A 71 -3.80 4.73 -18.90
CA ARG A 71 -5.22 4.95 -19.24
C ARG A 71 -6.11 4.96 -17.99
N LYS A 72 -6.03 3.93 -17.17
CA LYS A 72 -6.93 3.80 -16.02
C LYS A 72 -6.65 4.84 -14.95
N LEU A 73 -5.40 5.01 -14.55
CA LEU A 73 -5.05 6.05 -13.58
C LEU A 73 -5.30 7.44 -14.15
N LYS A 74 -5.00 7.65 -15.42
CA LYS A 74 -5.29 8.93 -16.09
C LYS A 74 -6.79 9.25 -16.05
N ARG A 75 -7.63 8.26 -16.30
CA ARG A 75 -9.10 8.45 -16.25
C ARG A 75 -9.57 8.79 -14.84
N LEU A 76 -9.05 8.08 -13.83
CA LEU A 76 -9.46 8.25 -12.45
C LEU A 76 -8.99 9.58 -11.86
N LEU A 77 -7.78 10.02 -12.21
CA LEU A 77 -7.16 11.22 -11.64
C LEU A 77 -7.40 12.48 -12.46
N GLY A 78 -7.74 12.33 -13.75
CA GLY A 78 -7.82 13.45 -14.68
C GLY A 78 -6.47 13.84 -15.30
N TYR A 79 -5.41 13.14 -14.94
CA TYR A 79 -4.06 13.30 -15.49
C TYR A 79 -3.28 11.99 -15.33
N LYS A 80 -2.23 11.83 -16.15
CA LYS A 80 -1.38 10.65 -16.06
C LYS A 80 -0.30 10.86 -14.99
N PRO A 81 -0.30 10.09 -13.88
CA PRO A 81 0.75 10.22 -12.88
C PRO A 81 2.07 9.71 -13.44
N SER A 82 3.19 10.22 -12.91
CA SER A 82 4.52 9.87 -13.38
C SER A 82 5.11 8.72 -12.58
N MET A 83 5.99 7.95 -13.22
CA MET A 83 6.86 7.03 -12.50
C MET A 83 7.78 7.83 -11.59
N THR A 84 8.23 7.22 -10.51
CA THR A 84 9.06 7.92 -9.54
C THR A 84 10.18 7.01 -8.99
N ASP A 85 11.03 7.56 -8.14
CA ASP A 85 12.17 6.87 -7.56
C ASP A 85 12.06 6.73 -6.03
N ALA A 86 13.05 6.04 -5.44
CA ALA A 86 13.06 5.79 -4.00
C ALA A 86 13.10 7.07 -3.18
N GLU A 87 13.86 8.07 -3.62
CA GLU A 87 14.00 9.35 -2.91
C GLU A 87 12.65 10.06 -2.83
N TYR A 88 11.93 10.14 -3.95
CA TYR A 88 10.60 10.72 -3.99
C TYR A 88 9.63 9.97 -3.06
N ILE A 89 9.66 8.65 -3.09
CA ILE A 89 8.76 7.81 -2.28
C ILE A 89 8.99 8.08 -0.79
N ILE A 90 10.25 8.08 -0.36
CA ILE A 90 10.61 8.34 1.04
C ILE A 90 10.16 9.75 1.44
N GLU A 91 10.45 10.75 0.63
CA GLU A 91 10.12 12.14 0.93
C GLU A 91 8.61 12.37 1.04
N ASN A 92 7.82 11.74 0.18
CA ASN A 92 6.39 12.02 0.06
C ASN A 92 5.48 11.06 0.82
N THR A 93 5.98 9.90 1.24
CA THR A 93 5.20 8.94 2.03
C THR A 93 5.75 8.73 3.44
N GLY A 94 7.04 8.98 3.64
CA GLY A 94 7.74 8.70 4.89
C GLY A 94 8.36 7.32 4.97
N TYR A 95 8.21 6.48 3.93
CA TYR A 95 8.62 5.08 3.94
C TYR A 95 9.40 4.72 2.69
N ALA A 96 10.33 3.76 2.84
CA ALA A 96 11.11 3.27 1.71
C ALA A 96 10.27 2.34 0.81
N PRO A 97 10.63 2.22 -0.48
CA PRO A 97 9.98 1.25 -1.38
C PRO A 97 10.00 -0.16 -0.79
N GLY A 98 8.91 -0.89 -0.97
CA GLY A 98 8.72 -2.21 -0.37
C GLY A 98 8.14 -2.18 1.03
N GLY A 99 8.27 -1.05 1.74
CA GLY A 99 7.73 -0.87 3.09
C GLY A 99 6.57 0.11 3.17
N VAL A 100 6.16 0.71 2.05
CA VAL A 100 5.09 1.72 2.07
C VAL A 100 3.76 1.07 2.47
N PRO A 101 3.18 1.51 3.61
CA PRO A 101 1.90 0.99 4.04
C PRO A 101 0.75 1.60 3.23
N PRO A 102 -0.44 0.99 3.28
CA PRO A 102 -1.60 1.53 2.55
C PRO A 102 -2.19 2.80 3.16
N PHE A 103 -1.82 3.14 4.38
CA PHE A 103 -2.23 4.36 5.09
C PHE A 103 -1.18 4.71 6.14
N GLY A 104 -1.33 5.86 6.80
CA GLY A 104 -0.35 6.32 7.78
C GLY A 104 0.85 7.03 7.15
N HIS A 105 0.68 7.61 5.98
CA HIS A 105 1.72 8.38 5.30
C HIS A 105 2.00 9.69 6.05
N THR A 106 3.23 10.17 5.97
CA THR A 106 3.65 11.39 6.70
C THR A 106 3.18 12.69 6.02
N LYS A 107 2.83 12.61 4.74
CA LYS A 107 2.25 13.71 3.98
C LYS A 107 0.94 13.26 3.33
N PRO A 108 0.02 14.19 3.02
CA PRO A 108 -1.20 13.81 2.32
C PRO A 108 -0.91 13.16 0.97
N CYS A 109 -1.56 12.04 0.70
CA CYS A 109 -1.45 11.31 -0.54
C CYS A 109 -2.84 11.07 -1.12
N THR A 110 -2.92 11.00 -2.45
CA THR A 110 -4.11 10.48 -3.11
C THR A 110 -4.02 8.95 -3.08
N VAL A 111 -5.04 8.27 -2.60
CA VAL A 111 -5.02 6.82 -2.45
C VAL A 111 -6.12 6.18 -3.27
N LEU A 112 -5.75 5.23 -4.11
CA LEU A 112 -6.67 4.40 -4.89
C LEU A 112 -6.50 2.95 -4.45
N ILE A 113 -7.58 2.18 -4.46
CA ILE A 113 -7.52 0.75 -4.11
C ILE A 113 -8.15 -0.10 -5.21
N ASP A 114 -7.43 -1.16 -5.57
CA ASP A 114 -7.86 -2.19 -6.51
C ASP A 114 -9.14 -2.86 -5.99
N GLU A 115 -10.20 -2.79 -6.78
CA GLU A 115 -11.49 -3.38 -6.42
C GLU A 115 -11.39 -4.90 -6.18
N ASP A 116 -10.42 -5.58 -6.79
CA ASP A 116 -10.24 -7.02 -6.61
C ASP A 116 -9.91 -7.39 -5.17
N LEU A 117 -9.29 -6.48 -4.41
CA LEU A 117 -8.98 -6.74 -2.99
C LEU A 117 -10.23 -6.86 -2.12
N LEU A 118 -11.34 -6.27 -2.54
CA LEU A 118 -12.57 -6.22 -1.73
C LEU A 118 -13.32 -7.56 -1.72
N GLN A 119 -12.96 -8.50 -2.57
CA GLN A 119 -13.59 -9.82 -2.61
C GLN A 119 -13.10 -10.76 -1.50
N TYR A 120 -12.01 -10.42 -0.80
CA TYR A 120 -11.40 -11.27 0.21
C TYR A 120 -11.84 -10.89 1.61
N ASP A 121 -11.82 -11.86 2.53
CA ASP A 121 -12.13 -11.60 3.94
C ASP A 121 -10.98 -10.88 4.66
N LEU A 122 -9.75 -11.15 4.22
CA LEU A 122 -8.54 -10.61 4.84
C LEU A 122 -7.47 -10.37 3.78
N VAL A 123 -6.79 -9.24 3.88
CA VAL A 123 -5.63 -8.89 3.03
C VAL A 123 -4.46 -8.48 3.92
N TRP A 124 -3.27 -8.45 3.34
CA TRP A 124 -2.03 -8.16 4.07
C TRP A 124 -1.31 -6.98 3.42
N GLY A 125 -1.00 -5.97 4.22
CA GLY A 125 -0.26 -4.79 3.77
C GLY A 125 1.11 -4.68 4.41
N ALA A 126 1.98 -3.86 3.84
CA ALA A 126 3.25 -3.51 4.46
C ALA A 126 3.01 -2.64 5.70
N ALA A 127 3.79 -2.88 6.73
CA ALA A 127 3.67 -2.20 8.01
C ALA A 127 4.83 -1.24 8.28
N GLY A 128 5.33 -0.58 7.22
CA GLY A 128 6.34 0.46 7.30
C GLY A 128 7.75 0.03 6.91
N THR A 129 8.02 -1.27 6.80
CA THR A 129 9.28 -1.82 6.30
C THR A 129 9.01 -3.01 5.39
N ALA A 130 10.02 -3.43 4.61
CA ALA A 130 9.92 -4.61 3.76
C ALA A 130 9.83 -5.92 4.54
N GLN A 131 10.04 -5.88 5.85
CA GLN A 131 10.07 -7.06 6.73
C GLN A 131 8.86 -7.14 7.65
N THR A 132 7.97 -6.15 7.60
CA THR A 132 6.79 -6.09 8.48
C THR A 132 5.53 -6.04 7.66
N VAL A 133 4.53 -6.82 8.08
CA VAL A 133 3.22 -6.86 7.43
C VAL A 133 2.13 -6.89 8.48
N PHE A 134 0.91 -6.55 8.09
CA PHE A 134 -0.24 -6.61 8.98
C PHE A 134 -1.47 -7.09 8.22
N PRO A 135 -2.36 -7.85 8.90
CA PRO A 135 -3.63 -8.26 8.32
C PRO A 135 -4.68 -7.20 8.57
N ILE A 136 -5.60 -7.06 7.61
CA ILE A 136 -6.72 -6.12 7.74
C ILE A 136 -7.86 -6.57 6.83
N THR A 137 -9.11 -6.32 7.26
CA THR A 137 -10.26 -6.55 6.38
C THR A 137 -10.29 -5.46 5.31
N PRO A 138 -10.76 -5.76 4.10
CA PRO A 138 -10.87 -4.75 3.04
C PRO A 138 -11.72 -3.54 3.43
N ASP A 139 -12.81 -3.73 4.15
CA ASP A 139 -13.67 -2.63 4.59
C ASP A 139 -12.93 -1.67 5.52
N GLU A 140 -12.19 -2.20 6.47
CA GLU A 140 -11.39 -1.38 7.38
C GLU A 140 -10.25 -0.68 6.65
N LEU A 141 -9.63 -1.38 5.69
CA LEU A 141 -8.59 -0.81 4.86
C LEU A 141 -9.09 0.40 4.07
N VAL A 142 -10.25 0.29 3.43
CA VAL A 142 -10.86 1.41 2.70
C VAL A 142 -11.15 2.57 3.65
N SER A 143 -11.73 2.28 4.81
CA SER A 143 -12.08 3.30 5.80
C SER A 143 -10.85 4.06 6.31
N LEU A 144 -9.79 3.35 6.70
CA LEU A 144 -8.58 3.98 7.26
C LEU A 144 -7.75 4.70 6.20
N SER A 145 -7.68 4.18 4.98
CA SER A 145 -6.89 4.77 3.91
C SER A 145 -7.58 5.96 3.23
N GLY A 146 -8.90 6.03 3.32
CA GLY A 146 -9.68 7.00 2.55
C GLY A 146 -9.61 6.75 1.05
N ALA A 147 -9.25 5.55 0.63
CA ALA A 147 -9.02 5.21 -0.76
C ALA A 147 -10.29 5.23 -1.60
N VAL A 148 -10.15 5.63 -2.86
CA VAL A 148 -11.19 5.47 -3.86
C VAL A 148 -11.06 4.06 -4.46
N VAL A 149 -12.14 3.29 -4.39
CA VAL A 149 -12.20 1.93 -4.95
C VAL A 149 -12.39 2.01 -6.46
N ALA A 150 -11.53 1.35 -7.21
CA ALA A 150 -11.58 1.42 -8.67
C ALA A 150 -10.92 0.21 -9.33
N ASP A 151 -11.19 0.04 -10.62
CA ASP A 151 -10.45 -0.86 -11.48
C ASP A 151 -9.15 -0.16 -11.90
N VAL A 152 -8.03 -0.61 -11.35
CA VAL A 152 -6.69 -0.04 -11.60
C VAL A 152 -5.76 -1.01 -12.31
N LYS A 153 -6.21 -2.23 -12.58
CA LYS A 153 -5.36 -3.31 -13.13
C LYS A 153 -5.30 -3.30 -14.64
N GLN A 154 -4.20 -3.84 -15.14
CA GLN A 154 -4.05 -4.11 -16.57
C GLN A 154 -5.06 -5.14 -17.06
#